data_c53323598aa53b357349cf7aadf8efc1
#
_entry.id   c53323598aa53b357349cf7aadf8efc1
#
_cell.length_a   1.000
_cell.length_b   1.000
_cell.length_c   1.000
_cell.angle_alpha   90.00
_cell.angle_beta   90.00
_cell.angle_gamma   90.00
#
_symmetry.space_group_name_H-M   'P 1'
#
loop_
_entity.id
_entity.type
_entity.pdbx_description
1 polymer ?
#
loop_
_entity_poly.entity_id
_entity_poly.type
_entity_poly.pdbx_seq_one_letter_code
_entity_poly.pdbx_strand_id
1 'polypeptide(L)'
;MKNNIQKGFYLVLSVAVVLLLISFIPKFKIGNKEFKRVDLLSDLKVSDGGDIDNPDGTDSTFVDDGGGTVVTDSASVVEPEKELVTVQLGQLTPNGTIRIEDYGPMERNGLNGFVWSLKQIGLKKNVRIAYYGDSFIEGDILTGSLRDLLRERFGGKGVGYVDITSQVSGFRVTVKHKYGNWNSFAATERSGFDASKQGIAARYFTNAGNAFVELKGSKNGVALDRADKSTIYFVSRSNAVIASSINGEPQEKHQIEGSESLQHITVEGDIESIRWSVLSAPNAIFYGVTMDGTEGVVLDNLSMRSSSGYHLKGIPEQRLQEFNKARHYDLIVLEYGLNVAGKNQKNYSTYKKNMIATIEHLKSAFPNTSFMLVSVSDRDYRASDGQMHTMPGVKALVEAQREIAQECGIAFWDLYTAMGGDGSMAAMAKKGMANKDYTHINSKGGKKIAELFYDAIMYEVER
;
A
#
# COMPACT_ATOMS: atom_id res chain seq x y z
N MET A 1 -41.10 2.82 -26.96
CA MET A 1 -39.87 3.30 -26.28
C MET A 1 -40.12 4.41 -25.27
N LYS A 2 -40.89 5.47 -25.52
CA LYS A 2 -41.14 6.57 -24.56
C LYS A 2 -41.72 6.11 -23.20
N ASN A 3 -42.57 5.10 -23.18
CA ASN A 3 -43.25 4.64 -21.94
C ASN A 3 -42.33 3.93 -20.95
N ASN A 4 -41.24 3.30 -21.41
CA ASN A 4 -40.29 2.58 -20.55
C ASN A 4 -39.26 3.55 -19.91
N ILE A 5 -38.94 4.65 -20.58
CA ILE A 5 -38.07 5.70 -20.03
C ILE A 5 -38.74 6.43 -18.90
N GLN A 6 -40.04 6.75 -19.06
CA GLN A 6 -40.84 7.38 -18.00
C GLN A 6 -40.98 6.45 -16.78
N LYS A 7 -41.25 5.16 -16.99
CA LYS A 7 -41.31 4.17 -15.88
C LYS A 7 -39.97 4.04 -15.17
N GLY A 8 -38.85 4.02 -15.89
CA GLY A 8 -37.53 4.03 -15.30
C GLY A 8 -37.23 5.30 -14.49
N PHE A 9 -37.61 6.47 -15.02
CA PHE A 9 -37.48 7.74 -14.31
C PHE A 9 -38.26 7.75 -12.99
N TYR A 10 -39.57 7.34 -13.01
CA TYR A 10 -40.36 7.29 -11.78
C TYR A 10 -39.87 6.27 -10.77
N LEU A 11 -39.29 5.14 -11.23
CA LEU A 11 -38.68 4.16 -10.33
C LEU A 11 -37.46 4.76 -9.61
N VAL A 12 -36.56 5.39 -10.36
CA VAL A 12 -35.38 6.03 -9.78
C VAL A 12 -35.75 7.16 -8.84
N LEU A 13 -36.73 7.98 -9.23
CA LEU A 13 -37.22 9.07 -8.39
C LEU A 13 -37.88 8.54 -7.08
N SER A 14 -38.67 7.48 -7.16
CA SER A 14 -39.27 6.88 -5.96
C SER A 14 -38.22 6.27 -5.03
N VAL A 15 -37.20 5.60 -5.54
CA VAL A 15 -36.11 5.09 -4.73
C VAL A 15 -35.34 6.25 -4.08
N ALA A 16 -35.05 7.33 -4.80
CA ALA A 16 -34.37 8.49 -4.25
C ALA A 16 -35.18 9.14 -3.11
N VAL A 17 -36.52 9.27 -3.28
CA VAL A 17 -37.40 9.81 -2.24
C VAL A 17 -37.43 8.90 -1.00
N VAL A 18 -37.48 7.57 -1.16
CA VAL A 18 -37.49 6.62 -0.03
C VAL A 18 -36.13 6.70 0.72
N LEU A 19 -35.04 6.75 0.03
CA LEU A 19 -33.69 6.90 0.63
C LEU A 19 -33.59 8.22 1.39
N LEU A 20 -34.15 9.30 0.85
CA LEU A 20 -34.16 10.62 1.48
C LEU A 20 -35.00 10.60 2.75
N LEU A 21 -36.16 9.93 2.75
CA LEU A 21 -36.98 9.75 3.94
C LEU A 21 -36.26 8.92 5.02
N ILE A 22 -35.53 7.89 4.64
CA ILE A 22 -34.72 7.07 5.57
C ILE A 22 -33.63 7.92 6.26
N SER A 23 -33.08 8.92 5.58
CA SER A 23 -32.03 9.80 6.16
C SER A 23 -32.56 10.70 7.30
N PHE A 24 -33.87 10.91 7.41
CA PHE A 24 -34.48 11.66 8.50
C PHE A 24 -34.81 10.80 9.72
N ILE A 25 -34.66 9.48 9.66
CA ILE A 25 -34.94 8.61 10.81
C ILE A 25 -33.86 8.83 11.87
N PRO A 26 -34.20 9.21 13.11
CA PRO A 26 -33.22 9.37 14.18
C PRO A 26 -32.66 8.02 14.59
N LYS A 27 -31.48 8.04 15.28
CA LYS A 27 -30.89 6.83 15.87
C LYS A 27 -31.93 6.13 16.76
N PHE A 28 -32.12 4.82 16.58
CA PHE A 28 -33.01 4.01 17.39
C PHE A 28 -32.41 2.65 17.69
N LYS A 29 -32.88 1.99 18.75
CA LYS A 29 -32.45 0.65 19.18
C LYS A 29 -33.59 -0.33 19.06
N ILE A 30 -33.33 -1.52 18.56
CA ILE A 30 -34.24 -2.67 18.60
C ILE A 30 -33.49 -3.80 19.29
N GLY A 31 -33.87 -4.12 20.52
CA GLY A 31 -33.15 -5.06 21.37
C GLY A 31 -31.71 -4.60 21.64
N ASN A 32 -30.72 -5.46 21.40
CA ASN A 32 -29.30 -5.15 21.57
C ASN A 32 -28.64 -4.52 20.33
N LYS A 33 -29.37 -4.24 19.25
CA LYS A 33 -28.82 -3.64 18.02
C LYS A 33 -29.18 -2.15 17.95
N GLU A 34 -28.15 -1.31 17.79
CA GLU A 34 -28.27 0.12 17.56
C GLU A 34 -28.19 0.42 16.06
N PHE A 35 -29.21 1.09 15.51
CA PHE A 35 -29.23 1.53 14.12
C PHE A 35 -28.72 2.97 14.04
N LYS A 36 -27.59 3.16 13.35
CA LYS A 36 -26.98 4.48 13.13
C LYS A 36 -27.78 5.27 12.09
N ARG A 37 -27.82 6.59 12.27
CA ARG A 37 -28.43 7.49 11.25
C ARG A 37 -27.59 7.42 9.97
N VAL A 38 -28.25 7.22 8.83
CA VAL A 38 -27.60 7.29 7.51
C VAL A 38 -27.80 8.71 6.98
N ASP A 39 -26.72 9.48 6.82
CA ASP A 39 -26.77 10.81 6.18
C ASP A 39 -26.37 10.65 4.70
N LEU A 40 -27.41 10.55 3.84
CA LEU A 40 -27.24 10.38 2.39
C LEU A 40 -26.82 11.68 1.68
N LEU A 41 -26.83 12.81 2.38
CA LEU A 41 -26.46 14.13 1.84
C LEU A 41 -25.13 14.63 2.41
N SER A 42 -24.41 13.82 3.17
CA SER A 42 -23.09 14.18 3.73
C SER A 42 -22.12 14.64 2.65
N ASP A 43 -22.12 13.97 1.51
CA ASP A 43 -21.23 14.26 0.38
C ASP A 43 -21.65 15.49 -0.45
N LEU A 44 -22.89 15.99 -0.24
CA LEU A 44 -23.44 17.18 -0.91
C LEU A 44 -23.40 18.42 0.01
N LYS A 45 -23.18 18.24 1.30
CA LYS A 45 -22.99 19.36 2.20
C LYS A 45 -21.59 19.93 2.01
N VAL A 46 -21.49 21.07 1.36
CA VAL A 46 -20.31 21.92 1.45
C VAL A 46 -20.19 22.28 2.94
N SER A 47 -19.26 21.67 3.66
CA SER A 47 -19.01 22.02 5.05
C SER A 47 -18.41 23.42 5.06
N ASP A 48 -19.20 24.41 5.40
CA ASP A 48 -18.67 25.64 5.98
C ASP A 48 -17.81 25.24 7.17
N GLY A 49 -16.54 25.67 7.16
CA GLY A 49 -15.43 25.37 8.04
C GLY A 49 -15.72 25.14 9.53
N GLY A 50 -16.40 24.05 9.81
CA GLY A 50 -16.51 23.49 11.15
C GLY A 50 -15.55 22.30 11.24
N ASP A 51 -14.77 22.24 12.28
CA ASP A 51 -13.87 21.16 12.61
C ASP A 51 -14.52 19.83 12.27
N ILE A 52 -13.93 19.10 11.31
CA ILE A 52 -14.20 17.68 11.20
C ILE A 52 -13.53 17.08 12.42
N ASP A 53 -14.27 17.00 13.52
CA ASP A 53 -13.91 16.12 14.62
C ASP A 53 -13.68 14.75 13.99
N ASN A 54 -12.44 14.36 13.96
CA ASN A 54 -12.01 13.01 13.60
C ASN A 54 -12.64 12.09 14.64
N PRO A 55 -13.70 11.30 14.34
CA PRO A 55 -14.34 10.47 15.34
C PRO A 55 -13.44 9.32 15.82
N ASP A 56 -12.22 9.22 15.33
CA ASP A 56 -11.17 8.29 15.72
C ASP A 56 -9.91 8.97 16.28
N GLY A 57 -10.08 10.07 17.01
CA GLY A 57 -9.10 10.54 18.00
C GLY A 57 -8.93 9.52 19.10
N THR A 58 -8.41 8.36 18.79
CA THR A 58 -7.92 7.45 19.80
C THR A 58 -6.47 7.79 20.05
N ASP A 59 -6.30 8.62 21.05
CA ASP A 59 -5.17 8.55 21.98
C ASP A 59 -5.06 7.09 22.45
N SER A 60 -4.27 6.29 21.75
CA SER A 60 -3.89 4.97 22.24
C SER A 60 -2.79 5.17 23.25
N THR A 61 -3.16 5.59 24.45
CA THR A 61 -2.36 5.34 25.64
C THR A 61 -2.23 3.82 25.79
N PHE A 62 -1.18 3.25 25.24
CA PHE A 62 -0.68 1.98 25.75
C PHE A 62 -0.17 2.26 27.16
N VAL A 63 -0.91 1.78 28.14
CA VAL A 63 -0.45 1.71 29.52
C VAL A 63 0.70 0.73 29.53
N ASP A 64 1.90 1.23 29.75
CA ASP A 64 3.09 0.44 30.03
C ASP A 64 3.02 0.07 31.53
N ASP A 65 2.62 -1.17 31.80
CA ASP A 65 2.61 -1.74 33.15
C ASP A 65 3.90 -2.56 33.31
N GLY A 66 4.94 -1.92 33.79
CA GLY A 66 6.23 -2.57 34.04
C GLY A 66 7.16 -1.73 34.92
N GLY A 67 6.93 -1.79 36.24
CA GLY A 67 7.83 -1.22 37.21
C GLY A 67 9.22 -1.87 37.17
N GLY A 68 10.25 -1.06 37.06
CA GLY A 68 11.65 -1.46 37.12
C GLY A 68 12.54 -0.30 37.55
N THR A 69 13.10 -0.44 38.71
CA THR A 69 13.96 0.42 39.54
C THR A 69 15.09 1.10 38.75
N VAL A 70 15.24 2.39 38.98
CA VAL A 70 16.38 3.22 38.56
C VAL A 70 17.64 2.77 39.28
N VAL A 71 18.66 2.40 38.52
CA VAL A 71 20.05 2.39 38.99
C VAL A 71 20.84 3.34 38.13
N THR A 72 21.24 4.46 38.70
CA THR A 72 22.19 5.40 38.14
C THR A 72 23.57 4.80 38.18
N ASP A 73 24.20 4.64 37.01
CA ASP A 73 25.66 4.61 36.97
C ASP A 73 26.15 5.36 35.73
N SER A 74 26.98 6.38 36.03
CA SER A 74 27.53 7.32 35.06
C SER A 74 28.80 6.73 34.47
N ALA A 75 28.78 6.32 33.22
CA ALA A 75 29.99 6.14 32.43
C ALA A 75 29.75 6.76 31.03
N SER A 76 30.39 7.88 30.81
CA SER A 76 30.47 8.56 29.51
C SER A 76 31.22 7.70 28.50
N VAL A 77 30.49 7.01 27.63
CA VAL A 77 31.06 6.40 26.43
C VAL A 77 30.94 7.47 25.32
N VAL A 78 32.09 8.00 24.90
CA VAL A 78 32.21 8.82 23.71
C VAL A 78 31.97 7.88 22.50
N GLU A 79 30.80 7.93 21.91
CA GLU A 79 30.56 7.32 20.60
C GLU A 79 31.40 8.07 19.53
N PRO A 80 32.02 7.36 18.59
CA PRO A 80 32.70 8.02 17.48
C PRO A 80 31.68 8.77 16.63
N GLU A 81 31.93 10.07 16.39
CA GLU A 81 31.19 10.90 15.46
C GLU A 81 31.13 10.18 14.11
N LYS A 82 29.90 9.73 13.73
CA LYS A 82 29.62 9.29 12.36
C LYS A 82 29.82 10.50 11.46
N GLU A 83 30.80 10.46 10.57
CA GLU A 83 30.89 11.42 9.46
C GLU A 83 29.55 11.39 8.70
N LEU A 84 28.76 12.42 8.89
CA LEU A 84 27.56 12.68 8.11
C LEU A 84 28.01 12.98 6.68
N VAL A 85 27.80 12.02 5.79
CA VAL A 85 27.93 12.26 4.35
C VAL A 85 26.96 13.39 4.02
N THR A 86 27.47 14.58 3.73
CA THR A 86 26.69 15.75 3.36
C THR A 86 26.09 15.50 1.98
N VAL A 87 24.89 14.88 1.94
CA VAL A 87 24.10 14.80 0.71
C VAL A 87 23.65 16.20 0.39
N GLN A 88 24.04 16.73 -0.78
CA GLN A 88 23.58 18.03 -1.23
C GLN A 88 22.08 17.96 -1.50
N LEU A 89 21.30 18.50 -0.56
CA LEU A 89 19.85 18.61 -0.66
C LEU A 89 19.44 19.33 -1.97
N GLY A 90 18.55 18.73 -2.73
CA GLY A 90 17.89 19.36 -3.86
C GLY A 90 18.61 19.34 -5.20
N GLN A 91 19.54 18.41 -5.43
CA GLN A 91 20.07 18.21 -6.79
C GLN A 91 18.98 17.68 -7.72
N LEU A 92 18.88 18.31 -8.90
CA LEU A 92 17.96 17.87 -9.95
C LEU A 92 18.62 16.83 -10.86
N THR A 93 17.82 15.94 -11.40
CA THR A 93 18.18 15.12 -12.56
C THR A 93 18.33 16.02 -13.80
N PRO A 94 18.95 15.56 -14.88
CA PRO A 94 18.98 16.31 -16.15
C PRO A 94 17.59 16.71 -16.64
N ASN A 95 16.55 15.93 -16.35
CA ASN A 95 15.16 16.21 -16.72
C ASN A 95 14.45 17.16 -15.74
N GLY A 96 15.15 17.65 -14.71
CA GLY A 96 14.60 18.60 -13.75
C GLY A 96 13.80 17.99 -12.61
N THR A 97 13.87 16.68 -12.40
CA THR A 97 13.24 15.97 -11.28
C THR A 97 14.15 15.98 -10.05
N ILE A 98 13.56 15.95 -8.86
CA ILE A 98 14.29 15.81 -7.59
C ILE A 98 14.97 14.44 -7.54
N ARG A 99 16.26 14.41 -7.24
CA ARG A 99 17.05 13.19 -7.10
C ARG A 99 16.68 12.43 -5.83
N ILE A 100 16.97 11.13 -5.84
CA ILE A 100 16.91 10.29 -4.65
C ILE A 100 18.10 10.63 -3.76
N GLU A 101 17.84 10.87 -2.47
CA GLU A 101 18.84 11.03 -1.42
C GLU A 101 19.12 9.64 -0.84
N ASP A 102 20.33 9.12 -1.00
CA ASP A 102 20.68 7.80 -0.48
C ASP A 102 21.58 7.93 0.74
N TYR A 103 21.05 7.56 1.90
CA TYR A 103 21.75 7.55 3.19
C TYR A 103 22.23 6.15 3.60
N GLY A 104 22.01 5.17 2.74
CA GLY A 104 22.42 3.79 3.00
C GLY A 104 23.91 3.61 2.86
N PRO A 105 24.52 2.67 3.62
CA PRO A 105 25.88 2.22 3.35
C PRO A 105 25.95 1.61 1.95
N MET A 106 27.08 1.77 1.27
CA MET A 106 27.28 1.30 -0.10
C MET A 106 26.92 -0.18 -0.31
N GLU A 107 26.94 -0.98 0.74
CA GLU A 107 26.82 -2.44 0.67
C GLU A 107 25.46 -2.97 1.11
N ARG A 108 24.63 -2.21 1.85
CA ARG A 108 23.35 -2.71 2.42
C ARG A 108 22.30 -1.61 2.61
N ASN A 109 21.03 -1.95 2.32
CA ASN A 109 19.81 -1.18 2.58
C ASN A 109 19.69 0.19 1.89
N GLY A 110 20.76 0.73 1.30
CA GLY A 110 20.70 1.85 0.38
C GLY A 110 20.18 1.41 -1.00
N LEU A 111 20.16 2.33 -1.94
CA LEU A 111 19.62 2.10 -3.28
C LEU A 111 20.53 1.22 -4.15
N ASN A 112 21.82 1.13 -3.83
CA ASN A 112 22.83 0.47 -4.67
C ASN A 112 22.53 -0.99 -4.99
N GLY A 113 21.98 -1.77 -4.04
CA GLY A 113 21.59 -3.17 -4.26
C GLY A 113 20.51 -3.30 -5.33
N PHE A 114 19.49 -2.44 -5.26
CA PHE A 114 18.43 -2.40 -6.25
C PHE A 114 18.92 -1.92 -7.63
N VAL A 115 19.71 -0.84 -7.66
CA VAL A 115 20.32 -0.33 -8.90
C VAL A 115 21.16 -1.41 -9.56
N TRP A 116 22.00 -2.12 -8.79
CA TRP A 116 22.77 -3.23 -9.29
C TRP A 116 21.87 -4.35 -9.86
N SER A 117 20.78 -4.69 -9.17
CA SER A 117 19.81 -5.70 -9.64
C SER A 117 19.18 -5.30 -10.97
N LEU A 118 18.83 -4.03 -11.17
CA LEU A 118 18.31 -3.52 -12.44
C LEU A 118 19.37 -3.57 -13.56
N LYS A 119 20.63 -3.20 -13.28
CA LYS A 119 21.73 -3.30 -14.25
C LYS A 119 22.01 -4.74 -14.67
N GLN A 120 21.72 -5.71 -13.82
CA GLN A 120 21.92 -7.14 -14.07
C GLN A 120 20.66 -7.89 -14.49
N ILE A 121 19.60 -7.20 -14.90
CA ILE A 121 18.29 -7.82 -15.14
C ILE A 121 18.32 -8.87 -16.26
N GLY A 122 19.21 -8.74 -17.22
CA GLY A 122 19.42 -9.75 -18.25
C GLY A 122 20.08 -11.05 -17.74
N LEU A 123 20.73 -11.01 -16.57
CA LEU A 123 21.35 -12.16 -15.89
C LEU A 123 20.49 -12.65 -14.70
N LYS A 124 19.75 -11.76 -14.05
CA LYS A 124 18.74 -12.10 -13.05
C LYS A 124 17.41 -12.40 -13.75
N LYS A 125 16.72 -13.43 -13.26
CA LYS A 125 15.40 -13.79 -13.83
C LYS A 125 14.39 -12.65 -13.66
N ASN A 126 14.27 -12.07 -12.46
CA ASN A 126 13.43 -10.90 -12.23
C ASN A 126 13.95 -10.02 -11.09
N VAL A 127 13.52 -8.74 -11.11
CA VAL A 127 13.72 -7.75 -10.05
C VAL A 127 12.37 -7.42 -9.46
N ARG A 128 12.21 -7.56 -8.13
CA ARG A 128 10.94 -7.32 -7.45
C ARG A 128 10.98 -6.10 -6.55
N ILE A 129 9.89 -5.32 -6.65
CA ILE A 129 9.64 -4.14 -5.84
C ILE A 129 8.38 -4.39 -5.02
N ALA A 130 8.48 -4.28 -3.68
CA ALA A 130 7.31 -4.16 -2.81
C ALA A 130 7.04 -2.68 -2.57
N TYR A 131 5.88 -2.19 -2.97
CA TYR A 131 5.47 -0.81 -2.75
C TYR A 131 4.37 -0.77 -1.69
N TYR A 132 4.72 -0.40 -0.48
CA TYR A 132 3.80 -0.20 0.64
C TYR A 132 3.34 1.25 0.67
N GLY A 133 2.06 1.45 0.97
CA GLY A 133 1.51 2.79 1.14
C GLY A 133 0.08 2.79 1.62
N ASP A 134 -0.51 3.97 1.66
CA ASP A 134 -1.90 4.16 2.05
C ASP A 134 -2.84 4.29 0.82
N SER A 135 -3.92 5.07 0.95
CA SER A 135 -4.88 5.30 -0.13
C SER A 135 -4.29 6.05 -1.33
N PHE A 136 -3.14 6.69 -1.19
CA PHE A 136 -2.50 7.44 -2.27
C PHE A 136 -2.04 6.55 -3.44
N ILE A 137 -1.63 5.32 -3.14
CA ILE A 137 -1.21 4.33 -4.16
C ILE A 137 -2.27 3.27 -4.44
N GLU A 138 -3.41 3.30 -3.74
CA GLU A 138 -4.44 2.28 -3.83
C GLU A 138 -4.97 2.10 -5.27
N GLY A 139 -5.31 0.86 -5.63
CA GLY A 139 -5.85 0.56 -6.96
C GLY A 139 -4.88 0.76 -8.13
N ASP A 140 -3.58 0.77 -7.85
CA ASP A 140 -2.52 1.00 -8.84
C ASP A 140 -2.53 2.42 -9.46
N ILE A 141 -3.10 3.41 -8.78
CA ILE A 141 -3.20 4.79 -9.30
C ILE A 141 -1.81 5.34 -9.70
N LEU A 142 -0.79 5.11 -8.86
CA LEU A 142 0.60 5.50 -9.13
C LEU A 142 1.43 4.30 -9.61
N THR A 143 1.36 3.22 -8.85
CA THR A 143 2.20 2.03 -9.05
C THR A 143 1.95 1.33 -10.39
N GLY A 144 0.76 1.46 -10.96
CA GLY A 144 0.46 0.96 -12.30
C GLY A 144 1.33 1.61 -13.37
N SER A 145 1.36 2.94 -13.39
CA SER A 145 2.17 3.70 -14.36
C SER A 145 3.67 3.54 -14.11
N LEU A 146 4.11 3.46 -12.84
CA LEU A 146 5.51 3.18 -12.53
C LEU A 146 5.94 1.78 -13.03
N ARG A 147 5.08 0.78 -12.84
CA ARG A 147 5.29 -0.58 -13.36
C ARG A 147 5.41 -0.58 -14.88
N ASP A 148 4.55 0.17 -15.57
CA ASP A 148 4.57 0.27 -17.02
C ASP A 148 5.90 0.87 -17.53
N LEU A 149 6.33 2.00 -16.97
CA LEU A 149 7.59 2.67 -17.34
C LEU A 149 8.81 1.76 -17.10
N LEU A 150 8.87 1.09 -15.95
CA LEU A 150 9.95 0.16 -15.65
C LEU A 150 9.95 -1.02 -16.63
N ARG A 151 8.78 -1.54 -17.02
CA ARG A 151 8.68 -2.66 -17.96
C ARG A 151 8.97 -2.29 -19.40
N GLU A 152 8.65 -1.09 -19.83
CA GLU A 152 9.07 -0.59 -21.14
C GLU A 152 10.60 -0.63 -21.28
N ARG A 153 11.33 -0.42 -20.20
CA ARG A 153 12.80 -0.44 -20.18
C ARG A 153 13.40 -1.82 -19.90
N PHE A 154 12.83 -2.57 -18.96
CA PHE A 154 13.45 -3.77 -18.37
C PHE A 154 12.66 -5.06 -18.62
N GLY A 155 11.52 -4.99 -19.30
CA GLY A 155 10.62 -6.13 -19.48
C GLY A 155 9.87 -6.51 -18.21
N GLY A 156 9.14 -7.62 -18.28
CA GLY A 156 8.33 -8.15 -17.19
C GLY A 156 6.86 -8.29 -17.58
N LYS A 157 6.08 -9.10 -16.84
CA LYS A 157 4.64 -9.34 -17.08
C LYS A 157 3.88 -9.66 -15.79
N GLY A 158 2.56 -9.68 -15.91
CA GLY A 158 1.63 -9.97 -14.82
C GLY A 158 1.43 -8.81 -13.86
N VAL A 159 0.45 -8.89 -12.98
CA VAL A 159 0.08 -7.80 -12.06
C VAL A 159 0.90 -7.81 -10.76
N GLY A 160 1.63 -8.91 -10.49
CA GLY A 160 2.30 -9.13 -9.22
C GLY A 160 1.35 -9.68 -8.15
N TYR A 161 1.59 -9.32 -6.89
CA TYR A 161 0.79 -9.74 -5.74
C TYR A 161 -0.55 -9.01 -5.67
N VAL A 162 -1.61 -9.77 -5.38
CA VAL A 162 -2.97 -9.29 -5.17
C VAL A 162 -3.53 -9.97 -3.92
N ASP A 163 -4.11 -9.18 -3.00
CA ASP A 163 -4.81 -9.69 -1.84
C ASP A 163 -5.96 -10.65 -2.26
N ILE A 164 -6.33 -11.58 -1.41
CA ILE A 164 -7.45 -12.52 -1.68
C ILE A 164 -8.76 -11.77 -1.94
N THR A 165 -9.06 -10.73 -1.17
CA THR A 165 -10.20 -9.82 -1.40
C THR A 165 -9.71 -8.38 -1.48
N SER A 166 -10.46 -7.51 -2.14
CA SER A 166 -10.09 -6.09 -2.25
C SER A 166 -11.32 -5.21 -2.32
N GLN A 167 -11.36 -4.18 -1.47
CA GLN A 167 -12.40 -3.15 -1.50
C GLN A 167 -12.37 -2.31 -2.78
N VAL A 168 -11.23 -2.32 -3.48
CA VAL A 168 -10.99 -1.52 -4.69
C VAL A 168 -11.04 -2.33 -5.99
N SER A 169 -11.42 -3.60 -5.92
CA SER A 169 -11.50 -4.48 -7.10
C SER A 169 -12.36 -3.90 -8.24
N GLY A 170 -13.36 -3.08 -7.90
CA GLY A 170 -14.27 -2.46 -8.87
C GLY A 170 -13.65 -1.32 -9.70
N PHE A 171 -12.60 -0.65 -9.20
CA PHE A 171 -11.95 0.46 -9.92
C PHE A 171 -10.47 0.20 -10.28
N ARG A 172 -9.84 -0.84 -9.74
CA ARG A 172 -8.49 -1.24 -10.13
C ARG A 172 -8.51 -1.80 -11.55
N VAL A 173 -7.97 -1.03 -12.51
CA VAL A 173 -8.04 -1.37 -13.93
C VAL A 173 -6.95 -2.34 -14.39
N THR A 174 -5.91 -2.53 -13.60
CA THR A 174 -4.71 -3.34 -13.93
C THR A 174 -4.94 -4.84 -13.84
N VAL A 175 -5.99 -5.28 -13.17
CA VAL A 175 -6.41 -6.69 -13.04
C VAL A 175 -7.92 -6.78 -12.85
N LYS A 176 -8.56 -7.78 -13.45
CA LYS A 176 -9.94 -8.16 -13.12
C LYS A 176 -9.90 -9.15 -11.97
N HIS A 177 -10.53 -8.80 -10.85
CA HIS A 177 -10.46 -9.55 -9.60
C HIS A 177 -11.85 -9.94 -9.13
N LYS A 178 -12.08 -11.25 -9.00
CA LYS A 178 -13.30 -11.85 -8.46
C LYS A 178 -12.95 -12.76 -7.29
N TYR A 179 -13.79 -12.79 -6.30
CA TYR A 179 -13.62 -13.66 -5.12
C TYR A 179 -14.97 -13.96 -4.47
N GLY A 180 -15.01 -14.98 -3.64
CA GLY A 180 -16.21 -15.34 -2.90
C GLY A 180 -15.89 -16.21 -1.68
N ASN A 181 -16.74 -16.07 -0.65
CA ASN A 181 -16.73 -16.86 0.59
C ASN A 181 -15.45 -16.74 1.42
N TRP A 182 -14.98 -15.51 1.60
CA TRP A 182 -13.84 -15.17 2.46
C TRP A 182 -14.24 -14.27 3.61
N ASN A 183 -13.67 -14.52 4.78
CA ASN A 183 -13.58 -13.52 5.86
C ASN A 183 -12.26 -12.78 5.69
N SER A 184 -12.31 -11.44 5.73
CA SER A 184 -11.16 -10.55 5.56
C SER A 184 -10.81 -9.88 6.87
N PHE A 185 -9.53 -9.79 7.19
CA PHE A 185 -9.00 -9.16 8.40
C PHE A 185 -7.80 -8.29 8.01
N ALA A 186 -7.85 -7.02 8.37
CA ALA A 186 -6.81 -6.04 8.07
C ALA A 186 -6.34 -5.31 9.33
N ALA A 187 -5.09 -4.93 9.38
CA ALA A 187 -4.48 -4.29 10.55
C ALA A 187 -5.11 -2.91 10.90
N THR A 188 -5.80 -2.29 9.95
CA THR A 188 -6.59 -1.06 10.17
C THR A 188 -8.00 -1.33 10.68
N GLU A 189 -8.44 -2.59 10.76
CA GLU A 189 -9.73 -3.00 11.29
C GLU A 189 -9.57 -3.52 12.72
N ARG A 190 -10.29 -2.92 13.68
CA ARG A 190 -10.12 -3.26 15.11
C ARG A 190 -10.86 -4.53 15.53
N SER A 191 -11.94 -4.88 14.84
CA SER A 191 -12.79 -5.99 15.25
C SER A 191 -12.30 -7.32 14.67
N GLY A 192 -11.92 -8.26 15.52
CA GLY A 192 -11.57 -9.64 15.14
C GLY A 192 -10.21 -9.81 14.49
N PHE A 193 -9.42 -8.74 14.33
CA PHE A 193 -8.06 -8.84 13.79
C PHE A 193 -7.10 -9.43 14.82
N ASP A 194 -6.31 -10.41 14.38
CA ASP A 194 -5.26 -11.05 15.17
C ASP A 194 -3.90 -10.80 14.51
N ALA A 195 -3.09 -9.93 15.10
CA ALA A 195 -1.81 -9.50 14.56
C ALA A 195 -0.84 -10.68 14.32
N SER A 196 -0.96 -11.77 15.09
CA SER A 196 -0.09 -12.95 14.93
C SER A 196 -0.34 -13.72 13.63
N LYS A 197 -1.48 -13.48 12.97
CA LYS A 197 -1.91 -14.16 11.73
C LYS A 197 -1.62 -13.35 10.47
N GLN A 198 -1.21 -12.10 10.59
CA GLN A 198 -1.05 -11.26 9.41
C GLN A 198 0.12 -11.70 8.52
N GLY A 199 -0.05 -11.51 7.22
CA GLY A 199 0.97 -11.73 6.20
C GLY A 199 1.63 -10.44 5.75
N ILE A 200 2.37 -10.52 4.66
CA ILE A 200 3.20 -9.44 4.12
C ILE A 200 2.42 -8.15 3.83
N ALA A 201 1.15 -8.23 3.45
CA ALA A 201 0.28 -7.07 3.21
C ALA A 201 -0.44 -6.56 4.48
N ALA A 202 0.01 -6.97 5.69
CA ALA A 202 -0.62 -6.69 6.98
C ALA A 202 -2.11 -7.08 7.03
N ARG A 203 -2.46 -8.15 6.31
CA ARG A 203 -3.80 -8.75 6.19
C ARG A 203 -3.72 -10.25 6.27
N TYR A 204 -4.86 -10.86 6.56
CA TYR A 204 -5.08 -12.28 6.37
C TYR A 204 -6.55 -12.58 6.07
N PHE A 205 -6.79 -13.76 5.53
CA PHE A 205 -8.10 -14.21 5.10
C PHE A 205 -8.36 -15.64 5.58
N THR A 206 -9.60 -15.93 5.93
CA THR A 206 -10.04 -17.31 6.25
C THR A 206 -11.16 -17.70 5.32
N ASN A 207 -11.18 -18.98 4.91
CA ASN A 207 -12.25 -19.48 4.04
C ASN A 207 -13.54 -19.70 4.84
N ALA A 208 -14.69 -19.37 4.24
CA ALA A 208 -16.03 -19.57 4.79
C ALA A 208 -16.79 -20.73 4.09
N GLY A 209 -16.06 -21.67 3.50
CA GLY A 209 -16.58 -22.78 2.72
C GLY A 209 -16.73 -22.45 1.23
N ASN A 210 -16.23 -23.33 0.35
CA ASN A 210 -16.20 -23.12 -1.11
C ASN A 210 -15.61 -21.75 -1.52
N ALA A 211 -14.58 -21.32 -0.81
CA ALA A 211 -13.92 -20.05 -1.07
C ALA A 211 -13.11 -20.09 -2.37
N PHE A 212 -13.10 -18.98 -3.10
CA PHE A 212 -12.30 -18.84 -4.31
C PHE A 212 -11.79 -17.42 -4.51
N VAL A 213 -10.70 -17.32 -5.24
CA VAL A 213 -10.17 -16.06 -5.81
C VAL A 213 -9.82 -16.30 -7.28
N GLU A 214 -10.22 -15.36 -8.13
CA GLU A 214 -9.97 -15.42 -9.58
C GLU A 214 -9.37 -14.10 -10.02
N LEU A 215 -8.21 -14.19 -10.64
CA LEU A 215 -7.56 -13.05 -11.28
C LEU A 215 -7.56 -13.26 -12.80
N LYS A 216 -7.88 -12.21 -13.54
CA LYS A 216 -7.72 -12.18 -14.98
C LYS A 216 -6.90 -10.98 -15.39
N GLY A 217 -5.95 -11.17 -16.29
CA GLY A 217 -5.11 -10.15 -16.84
C GLY A 217 -5.90 -9.00 -17.48
N SER A 218 -5.27 -7.87 -17.65
CA SER A 218 -5.84 -6.63 -18.20
C SER A 218 -4.98 -6.12 -19.35
N LYS A 219 -5.61 -5.45 -20.32
CA LYS A 219 -4.89 -4.71 -21.37
C LYS A 219 -4.62 -3.24 -20.99
N ASN A 220 -4.96 -2.85 -19.76
CA ASN A 220 -4.76 -1.50 -19.25
C ASN A 220 -3.39 -1.37 -18.56
N GLY A 221 -2.32 -1.56 -19.31
CA GLY A 221 -0.94 -1.45 -18.89
C GLY A 221 -0.01 -2.40 -19.65
N VAL A 222 1.29 -2.23 -19.45
CA VAL A 222 2.32 -2.99 -20.17
C VAL A 222 2.38 -4.43 -19.67
N ALA A 223 2.10 -5.38 -20.55
CA ALA A 223 2.19 -6.82 -20.32
C ALA A 223 1.43 -7.30 -19.05
N LEU A 224 0.23 -6.74 -18.81
CA LEU A 224 -0.65 -7.14 -17.71
C LEU A 224 -1.68 -8.20 -18.11
N ASP A 225 -1.85 -8.47 -19.39
CA ASP A 225 -2.83 -9.41 -19.93
C ASP A 225 -2.42 -10.87 -19.73
N ARG A 226 -1.14 -11.15 -19.48
CA ARG A 226 -0.60 -12.50 -19.29
C ARG A 226 0.44 -12.56 -18.17
N ALA A 227 0.61 -13.77 -17.62
CA ALA A 227 1.65 -14.12 -16.68
C ALA A 227 2.26 -15.47 -17.04
N ASP A 228 3.47 -15.76 -16.56
CA ASP A 228 4.14 -17.05 -16.74
C ASP A 228 3.83 -18.01 -15.59
N LYS A 229 3.45 -17.47 -14.43
CA LYS A 229 3.10 -18.26 -13.25
C LYS A 229 2.13 -17.52 -12.33
N SER A 230 1.40 -18.32 -11.56
CA SER A 230 0.56 -17.85 -10.46
C SER A 230 0.86 -18.64 -9.20
N THR A 231 0.91 -17.94 -8.06
CA THR A 231 1.19 -18.55 -6.76
C THR A 231 0.14 -18.10 -5.76
N ILE A 232 -0.43 -19.06 -4.99
CA ILE A 232 -1.26 -18.77 -3.81
C ILE A 232 -0.46 -19.00 -2.54
N TYR A 233 -0.52 -18.05 -1.57
CA TYR A 233 0.21 -18.10 -0.30
C TYR A 233 -0.75 -18.33 0.86
N PHE A 234 -0.42 -19.27 1.75
CA PHE A 234 -1.26 -19.64 2.89
C PHE A 234 -0.46 -20.32 4.01
N VAL A 235 -1.10 -20.53 5.15
CA VAL A 235 -0.66 -21.42 6.22
C VAL A 235 -1.81 -22.36 6.54
N SER A 236 -1.58 -23.65 6.52
CA SER A 236 -2.53 -24.67 6.96
C SER A 236 -1.85 -25.67 7.88
N ARG A 237 -2.23 -25.70 9.15
CA ARG A 237 -1.71 -26.66 10.13
C ARG A 237 -2.20 -28.08 9.91
N SER A 238 -3.30 -28.23 9.17
CA SER A 238 -3.88 -29.50 8.78
C SER A 238 -3.72 -29.70 7.28
N ASN A 239 -3.85 -30.95 6.83
CA ASN A 239 -3.84 -31.25 5.40
C ASN A 239 -4.90 -30.42 4.67
N ALA A 240 -4.54 -29.90 3.53
CA ALA A 240 -5.38 -29.04 2.70
C ALA A 240 -5.47 -29.57 1.28
N VAL A 241 -6.60 -29.28 0.62
CA VAL A 241 -6.80 -29.52 -0.81
C VAL A 241 -7.24 -28.21 -1.44
N ILE A 242 -6.38 -27.66 -2.28
CA ILE A 242 -6.60 -26.42 -3.04
C ILE A 242 -6.58 -26.77 -4.51
N ALA A 243 -7.45 -26.19 -5.30
CA ALA A 243 -7.49 -26.43 -6.74
C ALA A 243 -7.17 -25.14 -7.51
N SER A 244 -6.44 -25.30 -8.62
CA SER A 244 -6.17 -24.25 -9.60
C SER A 244 -6.90 -24.54 -10.92
N SER A 245 -7.26 -23.47 -11.65
CA SER A 245 -7.77 -23.55 -13.03
C SER A 245 -7.17 -22.38 -13.81
N ILE A 246 -6.33 -22.70 -14.78
CA ILE A 246 -5.72 -21.75 -15.71
C ILE A 246 -6.67 -21.57 -16.90
N ASN A 247 -6.98 -20.33 -17.28
CA ASN A 247 -7.75 -19.95 -18.49
C ASN A 247 -9.12 -20.63 -18.60
N GLY A 248 -9.71 -21.07 -17.48
CA GLY A 248 -10.98 -21.79 -17.45
C GLY A 248 -10.87 -23.28 -17.74
N GLU A 249 -9.66 -23.83 -17.86
CA GLU A 249 -9.43 -25.27 -17.99
C GLU A 249 -9.91 -26.04 -16.75
N PRO A 250 -10.08 -27.36 -16.84
CA PRO A 250 -10.44 -28.21 -15.70
C PRO A 250 -9.53 -27.99 -14.50
N GLN A 251 -10.10 -28.06 -13.29
CA GLN A 251 -9.36 -27.85 -12.06
C GLN A 251 -8.32 -28.93 -11.81
N GLU A 252 -7.09 -28.51 -11.56
CA GLU A 252 -6.02 -29.34 -11.00
C GLU A 252 -6.07 -29.27 -9.46
N LYS A 253 -6.03 -30.42 -8.79
CA LYS A 253 -6.09 -30.53 -7.33
C LYS A 253 -4.69 -30.68 -6.75
N HIS A 254 -4.36 -29.85 -5.77
CA HIS A 254 -3.12 -29.89 -5.03
C HIS A 254 -3.41 -30.36 -3.59
N GLN A 255 -2.80 -31.47 -3.19
CA GLN A 255 -2.85 -31.99 -1.83
C GLN A 255 -1.63 -31.50 -1.07
N ILE A 256 -1.84 -30.85 0.06
CA ILE A 256 -0.79 -30.20 0.85
C ILE A 256 -0.83 -30.77 2.26
N GLU A 257 0.32 -31.21 2.75
CA GLU A 257 0.48 -31.61 4.14
C GLU A 257 0.46 -30.39 5.07
N GLY A 258 -0.03 -30.58 6.30
CA GLY A 258 -0.12 -29.53 7.29
C GLY A 258 1.26 -28.98 7.70
N SER A 259 1.37 -27.67 7.88
CA SER A 259 2.57 -26.97 8.34
C SER A 259 2.22 -25.67 9.06
N GLU A 260 3.03 -25.28 10.04
CA GLU A 260 2.95 -23.96 10.70
C GLU A 260 3.65 -22.86 9.92
N SER A 261 4.57 -23.25 9.02
CA SER A 261 5.30 -22.32 8.16
C SER A 261 4.45 -21.86 6.99
N LEU A 262 4.86 -20.76 6.35
CA LEU A 262 4.26 -20.30 5.10
C LEU A 262 4.37 -21.38 4.03
N GLN A 263 3.25 -21.73 3.45
CA GLN A 263 3.12 -22.64 2.32
C GLN A 263 2.70 -21.87 1.07
N HIS A 264 3.02 -22.40 -0.09
CA HIS A 264 2.56 -21.87 -1.35
C HIS A 264 2.40 -22.98 -2.39
N ILE A 265 1.52 -22.74 -3.34
CA ILE A 265 1.34 -23.57 -4.54
C ILE A 265 1.59 -22.65 -5.73
N THR A 266 2.46 -23.08 -6.63
CA THR A 266 2.73 -22.35 -7.88
C THR A 266 2.32 -23.21 -9.06
N VAL A 267 1.60 -22.61 -10.00
CA VAL A 267 1.31 -23.19 -11.32
C VAL A 267 1.95 -22.31 -12.39
N GLU A 268 2.46 -22.96 -13.45
CA GLU A 268 3.17 -22.30 -14.55
C GLU A 268 2.42 -22.51 -15.86
N GLY A 269 2.54 -21.58 -16.78
CA GLY A 269 1.92 -21.63 -18.09
C GLY A 269 1.69 -20.25 -18.69
N ASP A 270 1.07 -20.19 -19.86
CA ASP A 270 0.61 -18.95 -20.45
C ASP A 270 -0.74 -18.53 -19.82
N ILE A 271 -0.68 -17.77 -18.72
CA ILE A 271 -1.82 -17.49 -17.84
C ILE A 271 -2.46 -16.16 -18.21
N GLU A 272 -3.62 -16.18 -18.88
CA GLU A 272 -4.51 -15.03 -19.04
C GLU A 272 -5.38 -14.85 -17.80
N SER A 273 -5.86 -15.96 -17.23
CA SER A 273 -6.64 -15.96 -15.99
C SER A 273 -6.30 -17.17 -15.12
N ILE A 274 -6.40 -16.99 -13.82
CA ILE A 274 -6.21 -18.04 -12.82
C ILE A 274 -7.33 -18.01 -11.79
N ARG A 275 -7.88 -19.17 -11.49
CA ARG A 275 -8.82 -19.35 -10.39
C ARG A 275 -8.24 -20.33 -9.39
N TRP A 276 -8.13 -19.91 -8.14
CA TRP A 276 -7.80 -20.73 -7.00
C TRP A 276 -9.06 -21.01 -6.20
N SER A 277 -9.32 -22.27 -5.86
CA SER A 277 -10.51 -22.72 -5.13
C SER A 277 -10.10 -23.55 -3.92
N VAL A 278 -10.63 -23.25 -2.75
CA VAL A 278 -10.38 -24.02 -1.53
C VAL A 278 -11.40 -25.15 -1.44
N LEU A 279 -10.95 -26.38 -1.64
CA LEU A 279 -11.81 -27.58 -1.56
C LEU A 279 -11.88 -28.08 -0.11
N SER A 280 -10.75 -28.09 0.60
CA SER A 280 -10.65 -28.43 2.02
C SER A 280 -9.40 -27.75 2.61
N ALA A 281 -9.56 -26.89 3.58
CA ALA A 281 -8.45 -26.30 4.32
C ALA A 281 -8.98 -25.78 5.68
N PRO A 282 -9.21 -26.68 6.65
CA PRO A 282 -9.78 -26.30 7.93
C PRO A 282 -8.82 -25.37 8.69
N ASN A 283 -9.35 -24.24 9.18
CA ASN A 283 -8.61 -23.23 9.93
C ASN A 283 -7.37 -22.66 9.23
N ALA A 284 -7.25 -22.82 7.91
CA ALA A 284 -6.14 -22.26 7.15
C ALA A 284 -6.26 -20.73 7.05
N ILE A 285 -5.10 -20.07 7.01
CA ILE A 285 -4.93 -18.64 6.85
C ILE A 285 -4.36 -18.40 5.46
N PHE A 286 -5.02 -17.55 4.67
CA PHE A 286 -4.58 -17.18 3.32
C PHE A 286 -4.10 -15.74 3.30
N TYR A 287 -3.19 -15.43 2.38
CA TYR A 287 -2.57 -14.10 2.30
C TYR A 287 -2.82 -13.40 0.98
N GLY A 288 -2.55 -14.05 -0.14
CA GLY A 288 -2.71 -13.46 -1.45
C GLY A 288 -2.38 -14.41 -2.58
N VAL A 289 -2.58 -13.93 -3.79
CA VAL A 289 -2.30 -14.63 -5.05
C VAL A 289 -1.46 -13.74 -5.94
N THR A 290 -0.54 -14.33 -6.70
CA THR A 290 0.25 -13.59 -7.68
C THR A 290 -0.10 -14.00 -9.11
N MET A 291 0.15 -13.06 -10.03
CA MET A 291 0.34 -13.30 -11.45
C MET A 291 1.68 -12.66 -11.84
N ASP A 292 2.71 -13.47 -12.04
CA ASP A 292 4.08 -13.02 -12.23
C ASP A 292 4.65 -13.44 -13.58
N GLY A 293 5.54 -12.60 -14.13
CA GLY A 293 6.53 -13.02 -15.12
C GLY A 293 7.70 -13.76 -14.47
N THR A 294 8.42 -14.53 -15.27
CA THR A 294 9.68 -15.17 -14.86
C THR A 294 10.90 -14.27 -15.04
N GLU A 295 10.75 -13.20 -15.82
CA GLU A 295 11.79 -12.24 -16.16
C GLU A 295 11.31 -10.79 -16.00
N GLY A 296 12.25 -9.85 -15.99
CA GLY A 296 11.97 -8.42 -15.96
C GLY A 296 11.54 -7.90 -14.60
N VAL A 297 10.77 -6.80 -14.58
CA VAL A 297 10.35 -6.13 -13.34
C VAL A 297 8.98 -6.60 -12.88
N VAL A 298 8.88 -6.96 -11.61
CA VAL A 298 7.64 -7.22 -10.88
C VAL A 298 7.47 -6.16 -9.79
N LEU A 299 6.35 -5.43 -9.80
CA LEU A 299 6.02 -4.45 -8.78
C LEU A 299 4.72 -4.85 -8.09
N ASP A 300 4.82 -5.13 -6.80
CA ASP A 300 3.68 -5.46 -5.93
C ASP A 300 3.16 -4.20 -5.25
N ASN A 301 1.87 -3.94 -5.41
CA ASN A 301 1.18 -2.87 -4.68
C ASN A 301 0.60 -3.45 -3.39
N LEU A 302 1.21 -3.07 -2.26
CA LEU A 302 0.82 -3.50 -0.91
C LEU A 302 0.14 -2.35 -0.15
N SER A 303 -0.81 -1.69 -0.80
CA SER A 303 -1.54 -0.55 -0.22
C SER A 303 -2.53 -0.98 0.84
N MET A 304 -2.66 -0.14 1.88
CA MET A 304 -3.67 -0.27 2.91
C MET A 304 -4.26 1.09 3.25
N ARG A 305 -5.52 1.31 2.88
CA ARG A 305 -6.27 2.54 3.18
C ARG A 305 -6.24 2.87 4.67
N SER A 306 -6.20 4.16 5.00
CA SER A 306 -6.18 4.69 6.38
C SER A 306 -4.97 4.25 7.21
N SER A 307 -3.91 3.76 6.57
CA SER A 307 -2.70 3.31 7.25
C SER A 307 -1.69 4.43 7.47
N SER A 308 -1.03 4.40 8.62
CA SER A 308 0.15 5.23 8.91
C SER A 308 1.47 4.46 8.75
N GLY A 309 1.43 3.19 8.33
CA GLY A 309 2.59 2.31 8.20
C GLY A 309 2.99 1.55 9.46
N TYR A 310 2.60 2.00 10.65
CA TYR A 310 3.07 1.43 11.92
C TYR A 310 2.69 -0.03 12.16
N HIS A 311 1.57 -0.48 11.60
CA HIS A 311 1.09 -1.85 11.76
C HIS A 311 2.03 -2.88 11.11
N LEU A 312 2.90 -2.48 10.18
CA LEU A 312 3.86 -3.39 9.56
C LEU A 312 4.83 -3.99 10.58
N LYS A 313 5.20 -3.26 11.65
CA LYS A 313 6.02 -3.80 12.74
C LYS A 313 5.33 -4.89 13.57
N GLY A 314 3.99 -5.01 13.46
CA GLY A 314 3.23 -6.08 14.12
C GLY A 314 3.16 -7.38 13.32
N ILE A 315 3.69 -7.43 12.10
CA ILE A 315 3.79 -8.68 11.34
C ILE A 315 4.85 -9.56 12.00
N PRO A 316 4.57 -10.84 12.33
CA PRO A 316 5.58 -11.70 12.90
C PRO A 316 6.84 -11.76 12.04
N GLU A 317 8.01 -11.51 12.62
CA GLU A 317 9.29 -11.47 11.90
C GLU A 317 9.54 -12.77 11.15
N GLN A 318 9.28 -13.92 11.79
CA GLN A 318 9.37 -15.22 11.14
C GLN A 318 8.51 -15.27 9.85
N ARG A 319 7.29 -14.72 9.88
CA ARG A 319 6.40 -14.68 8.72
C ARG A 319 6.98 -13.81 7.59
N LEU A 320 7.57 -12.67 7.92
CA LEU A 320 8.26 -11.82 6.94
C LEU A 320 9.48 -12.54 6.35
N GLN A 321 10.27 -13.25 7.17
CA GLN A 321 11.41 -14.04 6.71
C GLN A 321 10.97 -15.19 5.78
N GLU A 322 9.86 -15.85 6.08
CA GLU A 322 9.27 -16.88 5.22
C GLU A 322 8.80 -16.30 3.88
N PHE A 323 8.17 -15.12 3.90
CA PHE A 323 7.86 -14.40 2.65
C PHE A 323 9.11 -13.98 1.89
N ASN A 324 10.17 -13.52 2.56
CA ASN A 324 11.44 -13.19 1.91
C ASN A 324 12.06 -14.40 1.18
N LYS A 325 11.95 -15.59 1.76
CA LYS A 325 12.39 -16.84 1.09
C LYS A 325 11.53 -17.19 -0.13
N ALA A 326 10.21 -17.06 0.00
CA ALA A 326 9.26 -17.44 -1.05
C ALA A 326 9.12 -16.36 -2.16
N ARG A 327 9.29 -15.07 -1.80
CA ARG A 327 9.12 -13.91 -2.67
C ARG A 327 10.13 -12.83 -2.31
N HIS A 328 11.40 -13.07 -2.68
CA HIS A 328 12.47 -12.11 -2.44
C HIS A 328 12.18 -10.76 -3.12
N TYR A 329 12.42 -9.66 -2.42
CA TYR A 329 12.34 -8.30 -2.94
C TYR A 329 13.73 -7.66 -3.06
N ASP A 330 13.98 -6.98 -4.18
CA ASP A 330 15.18 -6.18 -4.40
C ASP A 330 15.04 -4.77 -3.83
N LEU A 331 13.79 -4.25 -3.78
CA LEU A 331 13.47 -2.95 -3.19
C LEU A 331 12.16 -3.02 -2.40
N ILE A 332 12.14 -2.44 -1.21
CA ILE A 332 10.94 -2.12 -0.45
C ILE A 332 10.80 -0.60 -0.39
N VAL A 333 9.69 -0.08 -0.94
CA VAL A 333 9.29 1.33 -0.88
C VAL A 333 8.21 1.50 0.18
N LEU A 334 8.33 2.52 1.01
CA LEU A 334 7.37 2.90 2.04
C LEU A 334 6.88 4.34 1.75
N GLU A 335 5.60 4.51 1.45
CA GLU A 335 4.97 5.79 1.17
C GLU A 335 3.76 6.00 2.08
N TYR A 336 3.95 6.76 3.13
CA TYR A 336 2.94 7.05 4.14
C TYR A 336 3.00 8.52 4.56
N GLY A 337 1.96 8.98 5.23
CA GLY A 337 2.00 10.32 5.82
C GLY A 337 0.67 11.06 5.75
N LEU A 338 -0.17 10.83 4.73
CA LEU A 338 -1.46 11.51 4.60
C LEU A 338 -2.38 11.30 5.80
N ASN A 339 -2.32 10.11 6.43
CA ASN A 339 -3.11 9.77 7.61
C ASN A 339 -2.47 10.24 8.93
N VAL A 340 -1.34 10.94 8.85
CA VAL A 340 -0.58 11.47 10.00
C VAL A 340 -0.49 13.00 9.95
N ALA A 341 -0.49 13.58 8.75
CA ALA A 341 -0.39 15.02 8.56
C ALA A 341 -1.59 15.75 9.18
N GLY A 342 -1.34 16.55 10.21
CA GLY A 342 -2.34 17.37 10.89
C GLY A 342 -2.21 18.85 10.56
N LYS A 343 -3.33 19.61 10.52
CA LYS A 343 -3.36 21.03 10.17
C LYS A 343 -2.39 21.88 11.02
N ASN A 344 -2.34 21.60 12.32
CA ASN A 344 -1.53 22.38 13.27
C ASN A 344 -0.35 21.57 13.83
N GLN A 345 -0.12 20.36 13.33
CA GLN A 345 0.92 19.49 13.88
C GLN A 345 2.29 19.89 13.36
N LYS A 346 3.21 20.17 14.27
CA LYS A 346 4.62 20.51 13.96
C LYS A 346 5.60 19.50 14.56
N ASN A 347 5.15 18.70 15.52
CA ASN A 347 6.00 17.70 16.18
C ASN A 347 5.59 16.30 15.74
N TYR A 348 6.51 15.60 15.13
CA TYR A 348 6.35 14.23 14.64
C TYR A 348 7.26 13.22 15.34
N SER A 349 7.72 13.51 16.57
CA SER A 349 8.64 12.62 17.32
C SER A 349 8.06 11.21 17.51
N THR A 350 6.78 11.09 17.85
CA THR A 350 6.10 9.79 17.98
C THR A 350 5.99 9.07 16.62
N TYR A 351 5.70 9.80 15.55
CA TYR A 351 5.71 9.25 14.18
C TYR A 351 7.11 8.73 13.84
N LYS A 352 8.15 9.55 14.05
CA LYS A 352 9.55 9.20 13.79
C LYS A 352 9.92 7.90 14.53
N LYS A 353 9.71 7.84 15.85
CA LYS A 353 9.98 6.64 16.66
C LYS A 353 9.30 5.38 16.10
N ASN A 354 8.01 5.49 15.75
CA ASN A 354 7.25 4.34 15.25
C ASN A 354 7.71 3.88 13.85
N MET A 355 8.02 4.83 12.93
CA MET A 355 8.48 4.47 11.59
C MET A 355 9.89 3.90 11.60
N ILE A 356 10.81 4.42 12.43
CA ILE A 356 12.13 3.82 12.62
C ILE A 356 11.98 2.37 13.09
N ALA A 357 11.18 2.12 14.14
CA ALA A 357 10.93 0.77 14.61
C ALA A 357 10.30 -0.15 13.54
N THR A 358 9.45 0.41 12.68
CA THR A 358 8.85 -0.33 11.56
C THR A 358 9.90 -0.67 10.50
N ILE A 359 10.74 0.28 10.12
CA ILE A 359 11.79 0.08 9.11
C ILE A 359 12.82 -0.93 9.61
N GLU A 360 13.29 -0.80 10.85
CA GLU A 360 14.26 -1.73 11.43
C GLU A 360 13.70 -3.15 11.54
N HIS A 361 12.40 -3.29 11.90
CA HIS A 361 11.72 -4.59 11.89
C HIS A 361 11.66 -5.21 10.49
N LEU A 362 11.38 -4.42 9.45
CA LEU A 362 11.40 -4.92 8.08
C LEU A 362 12.82 -5.26 7.62
N LYS A 363 13.82 -4.44 7.96
CA LYS A 363 15.22 -4.70 7.63
C LYS A 363 15.75 -5.99 8.25
N SER A 364 15.32 -6.34 9.48
CA SER A 364 15.72 -7.60 10.12
C SER A 364 15.21 -8.82 9.35
N ALA A 365 14.02 -8.72 8.76
CA ALA A 365 13.43 -9.80 7.98
C ALA A 365 13.91 -9.83 6.50
N PHE A 366 14.35 -8.68 5.96
CA PHE A 366 14.80 -8.51 4.57
C PHE A 366 16.23 -7.95 4.50
N PRO A 367 17.26 -8.65 5.04
CA PRO A 367 18.60 -8.10 5.25
C PRO A 367 19.37 -7.77 3.96
N ASN A 368 18.96 -8.31 2.82
CA ASN A 368 19.60 -8.12 1.51
C ASN A 368 18.74 -7.28 0.54
N THR A 369 17.73 -6.57 1.06
CA THR A 369 16.80 -5.75 0.29
C THR A 369 17.14 -4.27 0.45
N SER A 370 17.10 -3.52 -0.63
CA SER A 370 17.16 -2.05 -0.59
C SER A 370 15.86 -1.48 -0.02
N PHE A 371 15.98 -0.39 0.74
CA PHE A 371 14.83 0.31 1.31
C PHE A 371 14.78 1.75 0.86
N MET A 372 13.58 2.26 0.63
CA MET A 372 13.32 3.65 0.30
C MET A 372 12.09 4.17 1.03
N LEU A 373 12.22 5.32 1.67
CA LEU A 373 11.11 6.08 2.19
C LEU A 373 10.75 7.19 1.18
N VAL A 374 9.49 7.25 0.76
CA VAL A 374 8.94 8.31 -0.06
C VAL A 374 8.21 9.28 0.87
N SER A 375 8.47 10.58 0.74
CA SER A 375 7.81 11.57 1.59
C SER A 375 6.30 11.61 1.37
N VAL A 376 5.57 12.16 2.33
CA VAL A 376 4.17 12.52 2.13
C VAL A 376 4.06 13.49 0.94
N SER A 377 2.98 13.35 0.16
CA SER A 377 2.62 14.30 -0.90
C SER A 377 2.20 15.65 -0.30
N ASP A 378 2.07 16.67 -1.14
CA ASP A 378 1.35 17.87 -0.74
C ASP A 378 -0.12 17.53 -0.40
N ARG A 379 -0.67 18.29 0.54
CA ARG A 379 -2.07 18.27 0.92
C ARG A 379 -2.53 19.70 1.19
N ASP A 380 -3.52 20.15 0.43
CA ASP A 380 -4.01 21.51 0.54
C ASP A 380 -5.33 21.57 1.31
N TYR A 381 -5.55 22.71 1.96
CA TYR A 381 -6.80 23.02 2.63
C TYR A 381 -7.22 24.46 2.30
N ARG A 382 -8.51 24.72 2.37
CA ARG A 382 -9.04 26.08 2.23
C ARG A 382 -8.82 26.86 3.54
N ALA A 383 -8.05 27.94 3.48
CA ALA A 383 -7.80 28.81 4.63
C ALA A 383 -8.90 29.89 4.80
N SER A 384 -8.80 30.67 5.89
CA SER A 384 -9.78 31.73 6.21
C SER A 384 -9.78 32.88 5.19
N ASP A 385 -8.70 33.04 4.42
CA ASP A 385 -8.59 34.00 3.31
C ASP A 385 -9.31 33.52 2.03
N GLY A 386 -9.92 32.34 2.08
CA GLY A 386 -10.59 31.68 0.95
C GLY A 386 -9.67 31.06 -0.07
N GLN A 387 -8.34 31.14 0.11
CA GLN A 387 -7.36 30.54 -0.79
C GLN A 387 -7.00 29.11 -0.36
N MET A 388 -6.44 28.34 -1.30
CA MET A 388 -5.88 27.03 -1.02
C MET A 388 -4.41 27.19 -0.58
N HIS A 389 -4.07 26.56 0.52
CA HIS A 389 -2.72 26.55 1.08
C HIS A 389 -2.31 25.13 1.45
N THR A 390 -1.03 24.83 1.30
CA THR A 390 -0.45 23.59 1.84
C THR A 390 -0.71 23.50 3.33
N MET A 391 -1.15 22.36 3.80
CA MET A 391 -1.37 22.09 5.22
C MET A 391 -0.05 22.26 6.00
N PRO A 392 0.00 23.11 7.02
CA PRO A 392 1.27 23.45 7.71
C PRO A 392 2.04 22.26 8.25
N GLY A 393 1.35 21.20 8.65
CA GLY A 393 1.98 19.99 9.16
C GLY A 393 2.71 19.15 8.09
N VAL A 394 2.43 19.35 6.80
CA VAL A 394 3.06 18.57 5.72
C VAL A 394 4.55 18.81 5.67
N LYS A 395 5.01 20.06 5.69
CA LYS A 395 6.45 20.37 5.62
C LYS A 395 7.23 19.78 6.79
N ALA A 396 6.71 19.92 8.00
CA ALA A 396 7.34 19.33 9.19
C ALA A 396 7.37 17.80 9.14
N LEU A 397 6.37 17.18 8.50
CA LEU A 397 6.35 15.73 8.29
C LEU A 397 7.38 15.30 7.25
N VAL A 398 7.55 16.04 6.14
CA VAL A 398 8.59 15.76 5.13
C VAL A 398 9.98 15.76 5.77
N GLU A 399 10.30 16.79 6.59
CA GLU A 399 11.58 16.83 7.30
C GLU A 399 11.74 15.66 8.28
N ALA A 400 10.69 15.32 9.05
CA ALA A 400 10.72 14.17 9.94
C ALA A 400 10.94 12.85 9.17
N GLN A 401 10.39 12.73 7.97
CA GLN A 401 10.58 11.55 7.11
C GLN A 401 12.00 11.48 6.53
N ARG A 402 12.59 12.63 6.17
CA ARG A 402 13.99 12.68 5.77
C ARG A 402 14.93 12.28 6.91
N GLU A 403 14.68 12.79 8.12
CA GLU A 403 15.44 12.38 9.32
C GLU A 403 15.30 10.88 9.63
N ILE A 404 14.11 10.28 9.42
CA ILE A 404 13.90 8.84 9.56
C ILE A 404 14.79 8.07 8.57
N ALA A 405 14.82 8.49 7.30
CA ALA A 405 15.64 7.84 6.29
C ALA A 405 17.13 7.93 6.62
N GLN A 406 17.60 9.08 7.12
CA GLN A 406 18.97 9.28 7.59
C GLN A 406 19.31 8.35 8.76
N GLU A 407 18.45 8.30 9.77
CA GLU A 407 18.68 7.49 10.97
C GLU A 407 18.66 5.99 10.66
N CYS A 408 17.77 5.54 9.77
CA CYS A 408 17.70 4.14 9.34
C CYS A 408 18.75 3.78 8.28
N GLY A 409 19.48 4.75 7.71
CA GLY A 409 20.45 4.51 6.65
C GLY A 409 19.80 3.90 5.40
N ILE A 410 18.74 4.53 4.88
CA ILE A 410 18.00 4.09 3.68
C ILE A 410 17.84 5.23 2.68
N ALA A 411 17.39 4.92 1.47
CA ALA A 411 17.11 5.94 0.46
C ALA A 411 15.86 6.75 0.83
N PHE A 412 15.82 8.01 0.40
CA PHE A 412 14.69 8.93 0.54
C PHE A 412 14.39 9.63 -0.77
N TRP A 413 13.11 9.72 -1.13
CA TRP A 413 12.66 10.51 -2.25
C TRP A 413 11.63 11.54 -1.80
N ASP A 414 11.93 12.82 -2.02
CA ASP A 414 11.07 13.94 -1.64
C ASP A 414 9.95 14.15 -2.66
N LEU A 415 8.87 13.39 -2.52
CA LEU A 415 7.67 13.48 -3.36
C LEU A 415 7.03 14.86 -3.27
N TYR A 416 6.98 15.46 -2.07
CA TYR A 416 6.41 16.80 -1.89
C TYR A 416 7.09 17.84 -2.78
N THR A 417 8.41 17.87 -2.76
CA THR A 417 9.18 18.77 -3.62
C THR A 417 9.09 18.37 -5.09
N ALA A 418 9.10 17.09 -5.41
CA ALA A 418 8.96 16.60 -6.79
C ALA A 418 7.61 16.98 -7.42
N MET A 419 6.53 17.06 -6.64
CA MET A 419 5.22 17.54 -7.09
C MET A 419 5.18 19.06 -7.37
N GLY A 420 6.13 19.83 -6.84
CA GLY A 420 6.21 21.28 -6.96
C GLY A 420 6.10 22.03 -5.64
N GLY A 421 6.09 21.32 -4.50
CA GLY A 421 6.07 21.93 -3.16
C GLY A 421 4.72 22.58 -2.82
N ASP A 422 4.78 23.75 -2.19
CA ASP A 422 3.59 24.49 -1.71
C ASP A 422 2.52 24.69 -2.78
N GLY A 423 1.27 24.27 -2.47
CA GLY A 423 0.10 24.42 -3.33
C GLY A 423 0.10 23.50 -4.55
N SER A 424 1.00 22.53 -4.61
CA SER A 424 1.12 21.63 -5.76
C SER A 424 -0.10 20.73 -5.91
N MET A 425 -0.74 20.30 -4.82
CA MET A 425 -1.96 19.49 -4.89
C MET A 425 -3.13 20.28 -5.47
N ALA A 426 -3.32 21.56 -5.08
CA ALA A 426 -4.33 22.44 -5.66
C ALA A 426 -4.04 22.72 -7.15
N ALA A 427 -2.77 22.91 -7.52
CA ALA A 427 -2.36 23.07 -8.91
C ALA A 427 -2.65 21.80 -9.74
N MET A 428 -2.41 20.61 -9.18
CA MET A 428 -2.76 19.32 -9.81
C MET A 428 -4.28 19.17 -9.94
N ALA A 429 -5.07 19.53 -8.93
CA ALA A 429 -6.53 19.49 -8.98
C ALA A 429 -7.07 20.41 -10.08
N LYS A 430 -6.51 21.62 -10.21
CA LYS A 430 -6.86 22.56 -11.29
C LYS A 430 -6.58 21.99 -12.70
N LYS A 431 -5.52 21.16 -12.83
CA LYS A 431 -5.17 20.47 -14.08
C LYS A 431 -5.90 19.14 -14.28
N GLY A 432 -6.85 18.79 -13.38
CA GLY A 432 -7.59 17.53 -13.42
C GLY A 432 -6.73 16.30 -13.14
N MET A 433 -5.65 16.43 -12.35
CA MET A 433 -4.72 15.38 -11.93
C MET A 433 -4.94 14.93 -10.48
N ALA A 434 -5.72 15.68 -9.70
CA ALA A 434 -6.10 15.34 -8.33
C ALA A 434 -7.58 15.56 -8.11
N ASN A 435 -8.11 14.97 -7.05
CA ASN A 435 -9.50 15.12 -6.63
C ASN A 435 -9.73 16.52 -6.00
N LYS A 436 -11.00 16.92 -5.91
CA LYS A 436 -11.36 18.19 -5.27
C LYS A 436 -11.26 18.19 -3.74
N ASP A 437 -10.89 17.05 -3.15
CA ASP A 437 -10.53 16.92 -1.74
C ASP A 437 -9.12 17.45 -1.44
N TYR A 438 -8.37 17.80 -2.49
CA TYR A 438 -7.01 18.34 -2.42
C TYR A 438 -6.04 17.47 -1.59
N THR A 439 -6.28 16.16 -1.61
CA THR A 439 -5.52 15.14 -0.87
C THR A 439 -5.14 13.96 -1.77
N HIS A 440 -6.10 13.48 -2.57
CA HIS A 440 -5.92 12.28 -3.37
C HIS A 440 -5.74 12.61 -4.85
N ILE A 441 -4.74 11.99 -5.45
CA ILE A 441 -4.53 12.02 -6.91
C ILE A 441 -5.51 11.08 -7.63
N ASN A 442 -5.70 11.31 -8.92
CA ASN A 442 -6.34 10.37 -9.81
C ASN A 442 -5.31 9.72 -10.76
N SER A 443 -5.75 8.89 -11.69
CA SER A 443 -4.85 8.17 -12.61
C SER A 443 -3.94 9.09 -13.43
N LYS A 444 -4.39 10.31 -13.79
CA LYS A 444 -3.53 11.29 -14.49
C LYS A 444 -2.43 11.83 -13.59
N GLY A 445 -2.76 12.11 -12.34
CA GLY A 445 -1.79 12.53 -11.32
C GLY A 445 -0.81 11.42 -10.98
N GLY A 446 -1.31 10.20 -10.80
CA GLY A 446 -0.48 9.03 -10.57
C GLY A 446 0.52 8.79 -11.70
N LYS A 447 0.08 8.91 -12.96
CA LYS A 447 0.99 8.84 -14.11
C LYS A 447 2.07 9.92 -14.05
N LYS A 448 1.71 11.18 -13.76
CA LYS A 448 2.69 12.28 -13.66
C LYS A 448 3.71 12.04 -12.56
N ILE A 449 3.28 11.58 -11.37
CA ILE A 449 4.20 11.28 -10.27
C ILE A 449 5.08 10.06 -10.61
N ALA A 450 4.51 9.03 -11.25
CA ALA A 450 5.25 7.87 -11.70
C ALA A 450 6.37 8.22 -12.69
N GLU A 451 6.13 9.18 -13.62
CA GLU A 451 7.14 9.70 -14.54
C GLU A 451 8.28 10.39 -13.78
N LEU A 452 7.97 11.22 -12.78
CA LEU A 452 8.98 11.89 -11.95
C LEU A 452 9.81 10.87 -11.13
N PHE A 453 9.14 9.90 -10.55
CA PHE A 453 9.81 8.86 -9.75
C PHE A 453 10.68 7.94 -10.62
N TYR A 454 10.16 7.52 -11.78
CA TYR A 454 10.91 6.76 -12.77
C TYR A 454 12.17 7.50 -13.22
N ASP A 455 12.08 8.79 -13.53
CA ASP A 455 13.21 9.62 -13.92
C ASP A 455 14.28 9.68 -12.82
N ALA A 456 13.86 9.82 -11.56
CA ALA A 456 14.76 9.79 -10.41
C ALA A 456 15.46 8.43 -10.23
N ILE A 457 14.73 7.32 -10.43
CA ILE A 457 15.29 5.95 -10.40
C ILE A 457 16.29 5.76 -11.55
N MET A 458 15.91 6.14 -12.77
CA MET A 458 16.75 5.96 -13.95
C MET A 458 18.04 6.78 -13.87
N TYR A 459 18.00 7.96 -13.28
CA TYR A 459 19.21 8.74 -13.04
C TYR A 459 20.22 7.97 -12.19
N GLU A 460 19.80 7.25 -11.15
CA GLU A 460 20.69 6.43 -10.32
C GLU A 460 21.12 5.12 -11.04
N VAL A 461 20.31 4.61 -11.94
CA VAL A 461 20.67 3.43 -12.76
C VAL A 461 21.69 3.78 -13.83
N GLU A 462 21.61 4.95 -14.45
CA GLU A 462 22.46 5.36 -15.58
C GLU A 462 23.77 6.02 -15.13
N ARG A 463 23.85 6.40 -13.87
CA ARG A 463 25.05 6.94 -13.23
C ARG A 463 26.04 5.82 -12.83
#